data_b7aa5917fd8d9c607f32b06c4d00483e
#
_entry.id   b7aa5917fd8d9c607f32b06c4d00483e
#
_cell.length_a   1.000
_cell.length_b   1.000
_cell.length_c   1.000
_cell.angle_alpha   90.00
_cell.angle_beta   90.00
_cell.angle_gamma   90.00
#
_symmetry.space_group_name_H-M   'P 1'
#
loop_
_entity.id
_entity.type
_entity.pdbx_description
1 polymer ?
#
loop_
_entity_poly.entity_id
_entity_poly.type
_entity_poly.pdbx_seq_one_letter_code
_entity_poly.pdbx_strand_id
1 'polypeptide(L)'
;IAMVMAMLTQAFRYAYEPFVFGKSRDKDNKQVYAQAMKFFIIFTLVAFLAVMFYLDILRYIIGRDYWPGLRVVPIVMAAEIFMGIYFNLSFWYKLIDETRWGAYFSLIGCTILVAMNVLLIPKYGYMACAWAGFTGYGVAMLLSYFVGQKKYPIRYDLKSIGCYVLLAAILYVIAEYVPIGNIYLRMAFRTLLLSLFVAYIIKRDLPLSQIPVINRFIRK
;
A
#
# COMPACT_ATOMS: atom_id res chain seq x y z
N ILE A 1 5.85 -8.10 -11.96
CA ILE A 1 5.23 -6.76 -11.83
C ILE A 1 4.86 -6.49 -10.36
N ALA A 2 4.06 -7.35 -9.70
CA ALA A 2 3.64 -7.12 -8.31
C ALA A 2 4.81 -7.01 -7.30
N MET A 3 5.96 -7.63 -7.57
CA MET A 3 7.17 -7.50 -6.76
C MET A 3 7.68 -6.06 -6.64
N VAL A 4 7.34 -5.17 -7.58
CA VAL A 4 7.67 -3.75 -7.48
C VAL A 4 7.08 -3.16 -6.20
N MET A 5 5.84 -3.54 -5.85
CA MET A 5 5.21 -3.07 -4.61
C MET A 5 5.94 -3.60 -3.38
N ALA A 6 6.36 -4.87 -3.36
CA ALA A 6 7.16 -5.43 -2.29
C ALA A 6 8.49 -4.68 -2.11
N MET A 7 9.19 -4.37 -3.21
CA MET A 7 10.43 -3.58 -3.18
C MET A 7 10.20 -2.17 -2.63
N LEU A 8 9.14 -1.49 -3.06
CA LEU A 8 8.78 -0.15 -2.55
C LEU A 8 8.46 -0.18 -1.06
N THR A 9 7.70 -1.17 -0.61
CA THR A 9 7.37 -1.38 0.80
C THR A 9 8.62 -1.63 1.64
N GLN A 10 9.56 -2.45 1.16
CA GLN A 10 10.82 -2.72 1.85
C GLN A 10 11.74 -1.49 1.86
N ALA A 11 11.86 -0.78 0.75
CA ALA A 11 12.66 0.44 0.68
C ALA A 11 12.15 1.51 1.66
N PHE A 12 10.82 1.69 1.72
CA PHE A 12 10.21 2.59 2.70
C PHE A 12 10.51 2.14 4.13
N ARG A 13 10.36 0.86 4.43
CA ARG A 13 10.64 0.30 5.76
C ARG A 13 12.07 0.57 6.19
N TYR A 14 13.07 0.31 5.34
CA TYR A 14 14.48 0.54 5.66
C TYR A 14 14.80 2.02 5.89
N ALA A 15 14.19 2.92 5.14
CA ALA A 15 14.35 4.36 5.34
C ALA A 15 13.64 4.86 6.60
N TYR A 16 12.47 4.29 6.91
CA TYR A 16 11.60 4.77 7.97
C TYR A 16 11.96 4.19 9.36
N GLU A 17 12.45 2.96 9.44
CA GLU A 17 12.77 2.28 10.70
C GLU A 17 13.77 3.06 11.57
N PRO A 18 14.95 3.52 11.08
CA PRO A 18 15.86 4.32 11.88
C PRO A 18 15.29 5.69 12.27
N PHE A 19 14.45 6.29 11.43
CA PHE A 19 13.76 7.55 11.73
C PHE A 19 12.80 7.40 12.92
N VAL A 20 12.01 6.32 12.97
CA VAL A 20 11.10 6.02 14.08
C VAL A 20 11.85 5.88 15.40
N PHE A 21 12.92 5.09 15.40
CA PHE A 21 13.71 4.89 16.62
C PHE A 21 14.41 6.16 17.07
N GLY A 22 14.91 6.98 16.14
CA GLY A 22 15.48 8.28 16.46
C GLY A 22 14.48 9.24 17.10
N LYS A 23 13.21 9.17 16.73
CA LYS A 23 12.12 10.01 17.25
C LYS A 23 11.39 9.43 18.45
N SER A 24 11.74 8.23 18.92
CA SER A 24 11.02 7.51 19.98
C SER A 24 10.94 8.28 21.32
N ARG A 25 11.92 9.14 21.61
CA ARG A 25 12.00 9.94 22.84
C ARG A 25 11.31 11.31 22.73
N ASP A 26 10.88 11.72 21.56
CA ASP A 26 10.23 13.01 21.35
C ASP A 26 8.78 12.96 21.87
N LYS A 27 8.30 14.09 22.43
CA LYS A 27 6.92 14.21 22.96
C LYS A 27 5.86 14.00 21.87
N ASP A 28 6.15 14.36 20.64
CA ASP A 28 5.23 14.31 19.50
C ASP A 28 5.40 13.06 18.63
N ASN A 29 6.10 12.02 19.12
CA ASN A 29 6.43 10.82 18.37
C ASN A 29 5.19 10.13 17.73
N LYS A 30 4.06 10.08 18.45
CA LYS A 30 2.82 9.46 17.95
C LYS A 30 2.22 10.19 16.75
N GLN A 31 2.32 11.52 16.70
CA GLN A 31 1.86 12.29 15.53
C GLN A 31 2.73 12.03 14.32
N VAL A 32 4.05 11.96 14.51
CA VAL A 32 5.01 11.61 13.46
C VAL A 32 4.72 10.23 12.88
N TYR A 33 4.43 9.24 13.73
CA TYR A 33 4.09 7.88 13.26
C TYR A 33 2.77 7.85 12.50
N ALA A 34 1.77 8.60 12.94
CA ALA A 34 0.49 8.70 12.23
C ALA A 34 0.64 9.38 10.86
N GLN A 35 1.45 10.44 10.77
CA GLN A 35 1.74 11.11 9.51
C GLN A 35 2.51 10.21 8.54
N ALA A 36 3.53 9.52 9.01
CA ALA A 36 4.31 8.62 8.17
C ALA A 36 3.48 7.44 7.64
N MET A 37 2.59 6.88 8.45
CA MET A 37 1.62 5.88 7.99
C MET A 37 0.74 6.43 6.86
N LYS A 38 0.23 7.65 7.01
CA LYS A 38 -0.59 8.32 5.99
C LYS A 38 0.18 8.52 4.70
N PHE A 39 1.41 9.04 4.76
CA PHE A 39 2.26 9.21 3.57
C PHE A 39 2.63 7.88 2.92
N PHE A 40 2.91 6.84 3.70
CA PHE A 40 3.14 5.50 3.18
C PHE A 40 1.94 4.99 2.37
N ILE A 41 0.72 5.12 2.92
CA ILE A 41 -0.50 4.67 2.23
C ILE A 41 -0.72 5.47 0.95
N ILE A 42 -0.57 6.80 0.98
CA ILE A 42 -0.68 7.65 -0.20
C ILE A 42 0.33 7.22 -1.27
N PHE A 43 1.58 7.04 -0.90
CA PHE A 43 2.65 6.64 -1.82
C PHE A 43 2.38 5.28 -2.46
N THR A 44 1.97 4.30 -1.67
CA THR A 44 1.67 2.95 -2.18
C THR A 44 0.41 2.93 -3.05
N LEU A 45 -0.61 3.76 -2.77
CA LEU A 45 -1.78 3.91 -3.64
C LEU A 45 -1.43 4.55 -5.00
N VAL A 46 -0.55 5.55 -5.02
CA VAL A 46 -0.03 6.12 -6.28
C VAL A 46 0.72 5.06 -7.08
N ALA A 47 1.60 4.28 -6.42
CA ALA A 47 2.32 3.19 -7.07
C ALA A 47 1.38 2.09 -7.58
N PHE A 48 0.34 1.74 -6.80
CA PHE A 48 -0.69 0.80 -7.22
C PHE A 48 -1.41 1.28 -8.50
N LEU A 49 -1.91 2.50 -8.50
CA LEU A 49 -2.59 3.07 -9.68
C LEU A 49 -1.65 3.19 -10.87
N ALA A 50 -0.39 3.60 -10.67
CA ALA A 50 0.58 3.69 -11.74
C ALA A 50 0.82 2.32 -12.37
N VAL A 51 1.07 1.27 -11.60
CA VAL A 51 1.28 -0.07 -12.14
C VAL A 51 0.01 -0.59 -12.85
N MET A 52 -1.17 -0.40 -12.26
CA MET A 52 -2.42 -0.90 -12.83
C MET A 52 -2.80 -0.17 -14.12
N PHE A 53 -2.62 1.14 -14.20
CA PHE A 53 -2.95 1.92 -15.38
C PHE A 53 -2.02 1.66 -16.55
N TYR A 54 -0.75 1.35 -16.28
CA TYR A 54 0.23 1.02 -17.30
C TYR A 54 0.46 -0.48 -17.48
N LEU A 55 -0.39 -1.33 -16.90
CA LEU A 55 -0.27 -2.78 -17.01
C LEU A 55 -0.29 -3.27 -18.47
N ASP A 56 -1.05 -2.59 -19.33
CA ASP A 56 -1.10 -2.87 -20.78
C ASP A 56 0.26 -2.70 -21.47
N ILE A 57 1.12 -1.83 -20.98
CA ILE A 57 2.50 -1.66 -21.48
C ILE A 57 3.43 -2.64 -20.76
N LEU A 58 3.31 -2.74 -19.45
CA LEU A 58 4.18 -3.60 -18.62
C LEU A 58 4.08 -5.08 -19.00
N ARG A 59 2.93 -5.54 -19.53
CA ARG A 59 2.76 -6.91 -19.98
C ARG A 59 3.72 -7.30 -21.12
N TYR A 60 4.17 -6.34 -21.95
CA TYR A 60 5.10 -6.63 -23.05
C TYR A 60 6.52 -6.96 -22.57
N ILE A 61 6.86 -6.60 -21.30
CA ILE A 61 8.13 -6.99 -20.67
C ILE A 61 8.08 -8.47 -20.25
N ILE A 62 6.88 -9.06 -20.16
CA ILE A 62 6.65 -10.42 -19.68
C ILE A 62 6.34 -11.33 -20.87
N GLY A 63 6.88 -12.54 -20.87
CA GLY A 63 6.56 -13.55 -21.88
C GLY A 63 5.05 -13.80 -21.99
N ARG A 64 4.56 -14.02 -23.19
CA ARG A 64 3.12 -14.17 -23.48
C ARG A 64 2.45 -15.29 -22.69
N ASP A 65 3.18 -16.34 -22.36
CA ASP A 65 2.68 -17.50 -21.60
C ASP A 65 2.27 -17.12 -20.16
N TYR A 66 2.79 -16.00 -19.64
CA TYR A 66 2.48 -15.51 -18.29
C TYR A 66 1.36 -14.45 -18.25
N TRP A 67 0.80 -14.04 -19.38
CA TRP A 67 -0.26 -13.04 -19.43
C TRP A 67 -1.54 -13.40 -18.64
N PRO A 68 -1.99 -14.68 -18.63
CA PRO A 68 -3.13 -15.06 -17.80
C PRO A 68 -2.89 -14.78 -16.31
N GLY A 69 -1.63 -14.87 -15.85
CA GLY A 69 -1.23 -14.60 -14.48
C GLY A 69 -1.31 -13.11 -14.09
N LEU A 70 -1.44 -12.19 -15.04
CA LEU A 70 -1.59 -10.76 -14.73
C LEU A 70 -2.88 -10.43 -13.96
N ARG A 71 -3.87 -11.31 -14.01
CA ARG A 71 -5.13 -11.16 -13.24
C ARG A 71 -4.93 -11.14 -11.74
N VAL A 72 -3.83 -11.72 -11.21
CA VAL A 72 -3.55 -11.70 -9.77
C VAL A 72 -2.84 -10.42 -9.32
N VAL A 73 -2.29 -9.63 -10.25
CA VAL A 73 -1.48 -8.45 -9.92
C VAL A 73 -2.19 -7.48 -8.98
N PRO A 74 -3.45 -7.07 -9.21
CA PRO A 74 -4.14 -6.14 -8.31
C PRO A 74 -4.31 -6.71 -6.89
N ILE A 75 -4.59 -8.01 -6.78
CA ILE A 75 -4.80 -8.68 -5.49
C ILE A 75 -3.47 -8.75 -4.72
N VAL A 76 -2.40 -9.18 -5.40
CA VAL A 76 -1.07 -9.29 -4.79
C VAL A 76 -0.53 -7.91 -4.39
N MET A 77 -0.70 -6.89 -5.24
CA MET A 77 -0.28 -5.54 -4.89
C MET A 77 -1.05 -4.99 -3.68
N ALA A 78 -2.35 -5.26 -3.57
CA ALA A 78 -3.13 -4.89 -2.39
C ALA A 78 -2.67 -5.66 -1.13
N ALA A 79 -2.33 -6.94 -1.27
CA ALA A 79 -1.74 -7.73 -0.19
C ALA A 79 -0.40 -7.14 0.30
N GLU A 80 0.45 -6.68 -0.61
CA GLU A 80 1.72 -6.01 -0.27
C GLU A 80 1.51 -4.66 0.42
N ILE A 81 0.46 -3.91 0.08
CA ILE A 81 0.07 -2.71 0.82
C ILE A 81 -0.30 -3.07 2.26
N PHE A 82 -1.10 -4.13 2.49
CA PHE A 82 -1.45 -4.58 3.84
C PHE A 82 -0.20 -5.01 4.63
N MET A 83 0.72 -5.71 3.99
CA MET A 83 2.00 -6.09 4.60
C MET A 83 2.82 -4.85 4.98
N GLY A 84 2.86 -3.84 4.12
CA GLY A 84 3.53 -2.58 4.40
C GLY A 84 2.89 -1.80 5.56
N ILE A 85 1.56 -1.75 5.63
CA ILE A 85 0.83 -1.16 6.76
C ILE A 85 1.13 -1.95 8.04
N TYR A 86 1.15 -3.29 7.98
CA TYR A 86 1.53 -4.13 9.10
C TYR A 86 2.94 -3.82 9.61
N PHE A 87 3.92 -3.62 8.72
CA PHE A 87 5.27 -3.20 9.11
C PHE A 87 5.29 -1.84 9.81
N ASN A 88 4.53 -0.86 9.31
CA ASN A 88 4.39 0.43 9.99
C ASN A 88 3.71 0.30 11.35
N LEU A 89 2.69 -0.56 11.47
CA LEU A 89 2.06 -0.84 12.75
C LEU A 89 3.00 -1.58 13.72
N SER A 90 3.98 -2.33 13.22
CA SER A 90 4.90 -3.13 14.06
C SER A 90 5.72 -2.29 15.05
N PHE A 91 5.84 -0.99 14.84
CA PHE A 91 6.62 -0.12 15.72
C PHE A 91 6.05 -0.04 17.13
N TRP A 92 4.74 -0.11 17.33
CA TRP A 92 4.17 -0.01 18.66
C TRP A 92 4.73 -1.09 19.62
N TYR A 93 4.77 -2.35 19.21
CA TYR A 93 5.28 -3.42 20.07
C TYR A 93 6.82 -3.46 20.18
N LYS A 94 7.52 -2.91 19.20
CA LYS A 94 8.97 -2.71 19.27
C LYS A 94 9.33 -1.58 20.24
N LEU A 95 8.55 -0.50 20.28
CA LEU A 95 8.77 0.67 21.14
C LEU A 95 8.48 0.39 22.62
N ILE A 96 7.53 -0.51 22.92
CA ILE A 96 7.21 -0.90 24.30
C ILE A 96 7.89 -2.22 24.71
N ASP A 97 8.81 -2.72 23.89
CA ASP A 97 9.57 -3.97 24.10
C ASP A 97 8.71 -5.23 24.27
N GLU A 98 7.50 -5.24 23.66
CA GLU A 98 6.61 -6.39 23.62
C GLU A 98 6.64 -7.12 22.27
N THR A 99 7.81 -7.45 21.76
CA THR A 99 8.02 -8.02 20.41
C THR A 99 7.32 -9.37 20.16
N ARG A 100 6.94 -10.08 21.22
CA ARG A 100 6.13 -11.31 21.17
C ARG A 100 4.82 -11.15 20.38
N TRP A 101 4.23 -9.96 20.36
CA TRP A 101 3.03 -9.69 19.57
C TRP A 101 3.27 -9.81 18.07
N GLY A 102 4.46 -9.39 17.61
CA GLY A 102 4.85 -9.59 16.22
C GLY A 102 4.88 -11.06 15.81
N ALA A 103 5.40 -11.93 16.70
CA ALA A 103 5.41 -13.38 16.47
C ALA A 103 3.98 -13.95 16.41
N TYR A 104 3.10 -13.56 17.33
CA TYR A 104 1.70 -14.04 17.32
C TYR A 104 0.95 -13.61 16.06
N PHE A 105 1.04 -12.34 15.65
CA PHE A 105 0.37 -11.86 14.46
C PHE A 105 0.91 -12.51 13.19
N SER A 106 2.22 -12.68 13.10
CA SER A 106 2.85 -13.36 11.95
C SER A 106 2.47 -14.84 11.92
N LEU A 107 2.40 -15.51 13.06
CA LEU A 107 1.98 -16.92 13.13
C LEU A 107 0.52 -17.09 12.68
N ILE A 108 -0.39 -16.23 13.15
CA ILE A 108 -1.80 -16.26 12.75
C ILE A 108 -1.94 -15.99 11.23
N GLY A 109 -1.28 -14.96 10.72
CA GLY A 109 -1.28 -14.64 9.29
C GLY A 109 -0.73 -15.76 8.44
N CYS A 110 0.38 -16.37 8.86
CA CYS A 110 1.00 -17.53 8.19
C CYS A 110 0.06 -18.75 8.21
N THR A 111 -0.56 -19.05 9.34
CA THR A 111 -1.52 -20.17 9.46
C THR A 111 -2.68 -20.01 8.50
N ILE A 112 -3.26 -18.80 8.41
CA ILE A 112 -4.34 -18.51 7.46
C ILE A 112 -3.87 -18.67 6.02
N LEU A 113 -2.69 -18.14 5.71
CA LEU A 113 -2.10 -18.23 4.38
C LEU A 113 -1.89 -19.69 3.96
N VAL A 114 -1.30 -20.50 4.84
CA VAL A 114 -1.05 -21.92 4.57
C VAL A 114 -2.37 -22.69 4.45
N ALA A 115 -3.31 -22.50 5.37
CA ALA A 115 -4.60 -23.17 5.34
C ALA A 115 -5.38 -22.85 4.06
N MET A 116 -5.44 -21.58 3.66
CA MET A 116 -6.09 -21.18 2.41
C MET A 116 -5.40 -21.78 1.18
N ASN A 117 -4.08 -21.82 1.16
CA ASN A 117 -3.35 -22.42 0.04
C ASN A 117 -3.65 -23.93 -0.07
N VAL A 118 -3.56 -24.66 1.04
CA VAL A 118 -3.82 -26.12 1.04
C VAL A 118 -5.26 -26.44 0.62
N LEU A 119 -6.23 -25.65 1.07
CA LEU A 119 -7.65 -25.91 0.81
C LEU A 119 -8.12 -25.41 -0.55
N LEU A 120 -7.58 -24.28 -1.04
CA LEU A 120 -8.13 -23.59 -2.21
C LEU A 120 -7.32 -23.77 -3.49
N ILE A 121 -6.01 -24.06 -3.41
CA ILE A 121 -5.19 -24.28 -4.61
C ILE A 121 -5.73 -25.42 -5.50
N PRO A 122 -6.19 -26.56 -4.95
CA PRO A 122 -6.72 -27.64 -5.79
C PRO A 122 -7.93 -27.21 -6.64
N LYS A 123 -8.70 -26.21 -6.19
CA LYS A 123 -9.91 -25.72 -6.87
C LYS A 123 -9.67 -24.49 -7.74
N TYR A 124 -8.85 -23.54 -7.27
CA TYR A 124 -8.70 -22.22 -7.87
C TYR A 124 -7.30 -21.92 -8.39
N GLY A 125 -6.37 -22.87 -8.24
CA GLY A 125 -4.99 -22.73 -8.72
C GLY A 125 -4.28 -21.51 -8.15
N TYR A 126 -3.51 -20.80 -8.98
CA TYR A 126 -2.71 -19.64 -8.60
C TYR A 126 -3.53 -18.44 -8.05
N MET A 127 -4.83 -18.35 -8.38
CA MET A 127 -5.70 -17.31 -7.86
C MET A 127 -5.90 -17.46 -6.34
N ALA A 128 -5.93 -18.71 -5.85
CA ALA A 128 -6.00 -18.99 -4.41
C ALA A 128 -4.79 -18.44 -3.66
N CYS A 129 -3.58 -18.53 -4.23
CA CYS A 129 -2.37 -17.99 -3.63
C CYS A 129 -2.45 -16.46 -3.43
N ALA A 130 -2.99 -15.74 -4.42
CA ALA A 130 -3.17 -14.30 -4.34
C ALA A 130 -4.14 -13.91 -3.21
N TRP A 131 -5.28 -14.58 -3.13
CA TRP A 131 -6.27 -14.35 -2.07
C TRP A 131 -5.80 -14.81 -0.71
N ALA A 132 -5.01 -15.87 -0.62
CA ALA A 132 -4.40 -16.32 0.63
C ALA A 132 -3.44 -15.28 1.20
N GLY A 133 -2.58 -14.70 0.34
CA GLY A 133 -1.70 -13.59 0.73
C GLY A 133 -2.48 -12.36 1.18
N PHE A 134 -3.49 -11.95 0.40
CA PHE A 134 -4.36 -10.82 0.73
C PHE A 134 -5.04 -10.98 2.09
N THR A 135 -5.62 -12.15 2.34
CA THR A 135 -6.32 -12.43 3.60
C THR A 135 -5.35 -12.56 4.77
N GLY A 136 -4.24 -13.30 4.61
CA GLY A 136 -3.25 -13.52 5.68
C GLY A 136 -2.59 -12.22 6.14
N TYR A 137 -2.15 -11.38 5.19
CA TYR A 137 -1.55 -10.07 5.52
C TYR A 137 -2.59 -9.09 6.04
N GLY A 138 -3.81 -9.10 5.49
CA GLY A 138 -4.92 -8.27 5.96
C GLY A 138 -5.30 -8.59 7.41
N VAL A 139 -5.39 -9.87 7.78
CA VAL A 139 -5.69 -10.28 9.16
C VAL A 139 -4.55 -9.88 10.11
N ALA A 140 -3.28 -10.14 9.74
CA ALA A 140 -2.14 -9.74 10.56
C ALA A 140 -2.12 -8.21 10.80
N MET A 141 -2.39 -7.42 9.75
CA MET A 141 -2.50 -5.96 9.83
C MET A 141 -3.63 -5.53 10.78
N LEU A 142 -4.83 -6.09 10.63
CA LEU A 142 -5.97 -5.74 11.48
C LEU A 142 -5.74 -6.11 12.94
N LEU A 143 -5.20 -7.29 13.22
CA LEU A 143 -4.85 -7.70 14.58
C LEU A 143 -3.83 -6.74 15.20
N SER A 144 -2.76 -6.40 14.46
CA SER A 144 -1.76 -5.45 14.94
C SER A 144 -2.36 -4.06 15.21
N TYR A 145 -3.30 -3.62 14.37
CA TYR A 145 -4.00 -2.34 14.58
C TYR A 145 -4.87 -2.37 15.85
N PHE A 146 -5.77 -3.35 16.00
CA PHE A 146 -6.69 -3.38 17.13
C PHE A 146 -5.99 -3.58 18.47
N VAL A 147 -4.99 -4.46 18.52
CA VAL A 147 -4.20 -4.68 19.75
C VAL A 147 -3.33 -3.45 20.03
N GLY A 148 -2.73 -2.87 18.99
CA GLY A 148 -1.92 -1.66 19.12
C GLY A 148 -2.71 -0.48 19.66
N GLN A 149 -3.96 -0.27 19.21
CA GLN A 149 -4.82 0.80 19.74
C GLN A 149 -5.16 0.64 21.24
N LYS A 150 -5.17 -0.60 21.74
CA LYS A 150 -5.40 -0.86 23.18
C LYS A 150 -4.13 -0.63 24.02
N LYS A 151 -2.94 -1.01 23.51
CA LYS A 151 -1.69 -1.00 24.27
C LYS A 151 -0.88 0.30 24.09
N TYR A 152 -0.87 0.82 22.88
CA TYR A 152 -0.13 2.03 22.52
C TYR A 152 -0.97 2.87 21.54
N PRO A 153 -1.99 3.59 22.04
CA PRO A 153 -2.94 4.29 21.17
C PRO A 153 -2.25 5.39 20.36
N ILE A 154 -2.31 5.27 19.03
CA ILE A 154 -1.88 6.26 18.05
C ILE A 154 -3.12 6.74 17.30
N ARG A 155 -3.32 8.04 17.21
CA ARG A 155 -4.45 8.63 16.50
C ARG A 155 -4.13 8.71 15.00
N TYR A 156 -4.42 7.64 14.27
CA TYR A 156 -4.34 7.64 12.82
C TYR A 156 -5.50 8.42 12.21
N ASP A 157 -5.23 9.21 11.16
CA ASP A 157 -6.26 9.93 10.40
C ASP A 157 -6.98 8.96 9.42
N LEU A 158 -7.78 8.04 10.00
CA LEU A 158 -8.49 7.01 9.24
C LEU A 158 -9.50 7.61 8.25
N LYS A 159 -10.03 8.80 8.52
CA LYS A 159 -10.97 9.47 7.61
C LYS A 159 -10.27 9.88 6.33
N SER A 160 -9.11 10.52 6.42
CA SER A 160 -8.32 10.89 5.25
C SER A 160 -7.80 9.66 4.51
N ILE A 161 -7.27 8.66 5.24
CA ILE A 161 -6.80 7.40 4.66
C ILE A 161 -7.93 6.71 3.90
N GLY A 162 -9.11 6.56 4.52
CA GLY A 162 -10.28 5.97 3.88
C GLY A 162 -10.72 6.71 2.62
N CYS A 163 -10.67 8.05 2.63
CA CYS A 163 -10.97 8.87 1.47
C CYS A 163 -9.99 8.60 0.31
N TYR A 164 -8.68 8.49 0.59
CA TYR A 164 -7.67 8.17 -0.45
C TYR A 164 -7.85 6.76 -1.00
N VAL A 165 -8.10 5.77 -0.14
CA VAL A 165 -8.34 4.38 -0.56
C VAL A 165 -9.60 4.30 -1.42
N LEU A 166 -10.70 4.94 -0.99
CA LEU A 166 -11.95 4.97 -1.74
C LEU A 166 -11.77 5.65 -3.10
N LEU A 167 -11.11 6.82 -3.13
CA LEU A 167 -10.83 7.54 -4.36
C LEU A 167 -9.98 6.71 -5.32
N ALA A 168 -8.92 6.07 -4.83
CA ALA A 168 -8.08 5.18 -5.64
C ALA A 168 -8.88 3.99 -6.20
N ALA A 169 -9.73 3.37 -5.38
CA ALA A 169 -10.60 2.28 -5.82
C ALA A 169 -11.58 2.73 -6.89
N ILE A 170 -12.23 3.89 -6.74
CA ILE A 170 -13.14 4.46 -7.74
C ILE A 170 -12.41 4.72 -9.06
N LEU A 171 -11.24 5.36 -9.00
CA LEU A 171 -10.45 5.66 -10.20
C LEU A 171 -9.98 4.37 -10.91
N TYR A 172 -9.59 3.35 -10.15
CA TYR A 172 -9.24 2.05 -10.69
C TYR A 172 -10.43 1.38 -11.40
N VAL A 173 -11.60 1.37 -10.75
CA VAL A 173 -12.83 0.81 -11.33
C VAL A 173 -13.21 1.58 -12.61
N ILE A 174 -13.19 2.90 -12.60
CA ILE A 174 -13.49 3.71 -13.78
C ILE A 174 -12.51 3.39 -14.93
N ALA A 175 -11.22 3.29 -14.64
CA ALA A 175 -10.20 2.99 -15.64
C ALA A 175 -10.34 1.59 -16.26
N GLU A 176 -10.92 0.63 -15.53
CA GLU A 176 -11.12 -0.74 -16.00
C GLU A 176 -12.42 -0.90 -16.79
N TYR A 177 -13.51 -0.25 -16.33
CA TYR A 177 -14.85 -0.41 -16.93
C TYR A 177 -15.12 0.50 -18.11
N VAL A 178 -14.35 1.58 -18.36
CA VAL A 178 -14.56 2.45 -19.53
C VAL A 178 -13.94 1.77 -20.77
N PRO A 179 -14.76 1.32 -21.74
CA PRO A 179 -14.28 0.56 -22.90
C PRO A 179 -13.70 1.51 -23.96
N ILE A 180 -12.42 1.83 -23.85
CA ILE A 180 -11.70 2.63 -24.86
C ILE A 180 -10.92 1.67 -25.77
N GLY A 181 -11.35 1.53 -27.03
CA GLY A 181 -10.74 0.61 -27.98
C GLY A 181 -9.34 1.05 -28.44
N ASN A 182 -9.09 2.34 -28.56
CA ASN A 182 -7.80 2.88 -28.98
C ASN A 182 -6.82 2.90 -27.79
N ILE A 183 -5.66 2.22 -27.95
CA ILE A 183 -4.65 2.09 -26.88
C ILE A 183 -4.09 3.46 -26.46
N TYR A 184 -3.85 4.37 -27.40
CA TYR A 184 -3.31 5.70 -27.10
C TYR A 184 -4.29 6.55 -26.30
N LEU A 185 -5.59 6.51 -26.70
CA LEU A 185 -6.64 7.24 -26.00
C LEU A 185 -6.87 6.67 -24.59
N ARG A 186 -6.82 5.35 -24.46
CA ARG A 186 -6.91 4.66 -23.14
C ARG A 186 -5.76 5.05 -22.23
N MET A 187 -4.52 5.10 -22.75
CA MET A 187 -3.35 5.55 -21.98
C MET A 187 -3.47 7.01 -21.57
N ALA A 188 -3.88 7.89 -22.47
CA ALA A 188 -4.11 9.31 -22.17
C ALA A 188 -5.17 9.48 -21.07
N PHE A 189 -6.28 8.74 -21.14
CA PHE A 189 -7.34 8.74 -20.14
C PHE A 189 -6.84 8.26 -18.77
N ARG A 190 -6.11 7.13 -18.72
CA ARG A 190 -5.54 6.59 -17.47
C ARG A 190 -4.49 7.54 -16.86
N THR A 191 -3.67 8.17 -17.69
CA THR A 191 -2.71 9.20 -17.26
C THR A 191 -3.43 10.41 -16.68
N LEU A 192 -4.54 10.83 -17.28
CA LEU A 192 -5.37 11.92 -16.74
C LEU A 192 -5.92 11.57 -15.35
N LEU A 193 -6.46 10.36 -15.18
CA LEU A 193 -6.97 9.90 -13.88
C LEU A 193 -5.87 9.86 -12.82
N LEU A 194 -4.69 9.38 -13.17
CA LEU A 194 -3.52 9.37 -12.26
C LEU A 194 -3.11 10.79 -11.88
N SER A 195 -3.07 11.70 -12.86
CA SER A 195 -2.73 13.11 -12.63
C SER A 195 -3.76 13.80 -11.73
N LEU A 196 -5.05 13.50 -11.89
CA LEU A 196 -6.11 14.00 -10.99
C LEU A 196 -5.92 13.49 -9.55
N PHE A 197 -5.58 12.22 -9.38
CA PHE A 197 -5.31 11.66 -8.07
C PHE A 197 -4.11 12.34 -7.40
N VAL A 198 -3.00 12.50 -8.12
CA VAL A 198 -1.79 13.18 -7.63
C VAL A 198 -2.08 14.66 -7.32
N ALA A 199 -2.81 15.36 -8.19
CA ALA A 199 -3.21 16.76 -7.96
C ALA A 199 -4.07 16.91 -6.70
N TYR A 200 -4.98 15.96 -6.45
CA TYR A 200 -5.79 15.94 -5.22
C TYR A 200 -4.92 15.78 -3.97
N ILE A 201 -3.92 14.89 -4.00
CA ILE A 201 -2.97 14.67 -2.90
C ILE A 201 -2.18 15.96 -2.63
N ILE A 202 -1.62 16.57 -3.68
CA ILE A 202 -0.82 17.79 -3.57
C ILE A 202 -1.66 18.93 -2.97
N LYS A 203 -2.88 19.11 -3.42
CA LYS A 203 -3.77 20.17 -2.92
C LYS A 203 -4.12 19.99 -1.43
N ARG A 204 -4.25 18.74 -0.97
CA ARG A 204 -4.75 18.45 0.39
C ARG A 204 -3.66 18.27 1.44
N ASP A 205 -2.62 17.51 1.14
CA ASP A 205 -1.63 17.07 2.14
C ASP A 205 -0.19 17.50 1.86
N LEU A 206 0.10 17.97 0.64
CA LEU A 206 1.41 18.48 0.24
C LEU A 206 1.27 19.90 -0.33
N PRO A 207 0.91 20.90 0.50
CA PRO A 207 0.88 22.26 -0.02
C PRO A 207 2.28 22.62 -0.54
N LEU A 208 2.37 22.93 -1.83
CA LEU A 208 3.62 23.21 -2.56
C LEU A 208 4.51 24.26 -1.88
N SER A 209 3.91 25.09 -1.04
CA SER A 209 4.59 26.09 -0.21
C SER A 209 5.52 25.52 0.88
N GLN A 210 5.39 24.22 1.23
CA GLN A 210 6.20 23.59 2.26
C GLN A 210 7.36 22.75 1.70
N ILE A 211 7.46 22.58 0.37
CA ILE A 211 8.54 21.83 -0.27
C ILE A 211 9.70 22.80 -0.54
N PRO A 212 10.87 22.66 0.16
CA PRO A 212 11.98 23.63 0.04
C PRO A 212 12.54 23.77 -1.37
N VAL A 213 12.42 22.74 -2.20
CA VAL A 213 12.88 22.74 -3.59
C VAL A 213 11.99 23.59 -4.49
N ILE A 214 10.69 23.58 -4.29
CA ILE A 214 9.70 24.32 -5.11
C ILE A 214 9.69 25.79 -4.74
N ASN A 215 9.91 26.14 -3.47
CA ASN A 215 10.04 27.54 -3.04
C ASN A 215 11.24 28.28 -3.71
N ARG A 216 12.26 27.53 -4.17
CA ARG A 216 13.37 28.10 -4.94
C ARG A 216 13.01 28.48 -6.37
N PHE A 217 12.00 27.83 -6.96
CA PHE A 217 11.53 28.10 -8.32
C PHE A 217 10.37 29.12 -8.39
N ILE A 218 9.56 29.26 -7.33
CA ILE A 218 8.43 30.19 -7.30
C ILE A 218 8.88 31.60 -6.86
N ARG A 219 10.05 31.74 -6.20
CA ARG A 219 10.64 33.04 -5.82
C ARG A 219 11.60 33.65 -6.83
N LYS A 220 11.68 33.11 -8.04
CA LYS A 220 12.25 33.75 -9.20
C LYS A 220 11.13 34.19 -10.13
#